data_9152a3da412e6f0d794e7ad617b2b94f
#
_entry.id   9152a3da412e6f0d794e7ad617b2b94f
#
_cell.length_a   1.000
_cell.length_b   1.000
_cell.length_c   1.000
_cell.angle_alpha   90.00
_cell.angle_beta   90.00
_cell.angle_gamma   90.00
#
_symmetry.space_group_name_H-M   'P 1'
#
loop_
_entity.id
_entity.type
_entity.pdbx_description
1 polymer ?
#
loop_
_entity_poly.entity_id
_entity_poly.type
_entity_poly.pdbx_seq_one_letter_code
_entity_poly.pdbx_strand_id
1 'polypeptide(L)'
;MTTMIQGGFIVGFNGSEHEVVKDGVVLFDKDRVQFVGKDYQGSVDRKVDARSCLVSPGFIDTHFHSGSNATDYLLNEPDKPDFFASNYLSHGGPL
;
A
#
# COMPACT_ATOMS: atom_id res chain seq x y z
N MET A 1 -22.73 -5.40 -7.65
CA MET A 1 -21.96 -6.42 -8.39
C MET A 1 -20.76 -6.85 -7.57
N THR A 2 -20.67 -8.12 -7.31
CA THR A 2 -19.61 -8.66 -6.46
C THR A 2 -18.44 -9.12 -7.30
N THR A 3 -17.27 -8.64 -6.97
CA THR A 3 -16.02 -8.99 -7.64
C THR A 3 -15.13 -9.75 -6.68
N MET A 4 -14.56 -10.86 -7.16
CA MET A 4 -13.59 -11.65 -6.44
C MET A 4 -12.22 -11.48 -7.08
N ILE A 5 -11.21 -11.15 -6.29
CA ILE A 5 -9.82 -11.16 -6.72
C ILE A 5 -9.17 -12.39 -6.11
N GLN A 6 -8.64 -13.26 -6.96
CA GLN A 6 -7.87 -14.42 -6.51
C GLN A 6 -6.40 -14.05 -6.54
N GLY A 7 -5.77 -13.95 -5.37
CA GLY A 7 -4.39 -13.53 -5.27
C GLY A 7 -3.45 -14.68 -4.92
N GLY A 8 -2.19 -14.54 -5.23
CA GLY A 8 -1.16 -15.46 -4.74
C GLY A 8 -0.92 -15.24 -3.26
N PHE A 9 -0.88 -14.00 -2.85
CA PHE A 9 -0.83 -13.60 -1.45
C PHE A 9 -1.79 -12.43 -1.26
N ILE A 10 -2.58 -12.48 -0.21
CA ILE A 10 -3.51 -11.41 0.16
C ILE A 10 -3.05 -10.83 1.49
N VAL A 11 -2.83 -9.53 1.53
CA VAL A 11 -2.56 -8.82 2.77
C VAL A 11 -3.88 -8.30 3.30
N GLY A 12 -4.31 -8.83 4.43
CA GLY A 12 -5.56 -8.45 5.05
C GLY A 12 -5.35 -7.95 6.47
N PHE A 13 -6.42 -7.48 7.07
CA PHE A 13 -6.42 -7.01 8.45
C PHE A 13 -7.58 -7.70 9.18
N ASN A 14 -7.26 -8.34 10.29
CA ASN A 14 -8.25 -9.16 11.01
C ASN A 14 -8.91 -8.43 12.18
N GLY A 15 -8.72 -7.12 12.26
CA GLY A 15 -9.23 -6.32 13.37
C GLY A 15 -8.20 -6.06 14.45
N SER A 16 -7.11 -6.82 14.47
CA SER A 16 -6.03 -6.66 15.45
C SER A 16 -4.68 -6.46 14.76
N GLU A 17 -4.42 -7.23 13.72
CA GLU A 17 -3.13 -7.17 13.03
C GLU A 17 -3.30 -7.53 11.56
N HIS A 18 -2.26 -7.25 10.79
CA HIS A 18 -2.24 -7.65 9.40
C HIS A 18 -1.91 -9.13 9.29
N GLU A 19 -2.55 -9.77 8.32
CA GLU A 19 -2.30 -11.17 7.99
C GLU A 19 -1.97 -11.31 6.53
N VAL A 20 -1.14 -12.28 6.20
CA VAL A 20 -0.86 -12.65 4.82
C VAL A 20 -1.53 -14.00 4.57
N VAL A 21 -2.45 -14.02 3.62
CA VAL A 21 -3.19 -15.23 3.26
C VAL A 21 -2.64 -15.72 1.93
N LYS A 22 -2.05 -16.90 1.94
CA LYS A 22 -1.53 -17.50 0.71
C LYS A 22 -2.69 -18.12 -0.07
N ASP A 23 -2.71 -17.86 -1.36
CA ASP A 23 -3.75 -18.37 -2.26
C ASP A 23 -5.14 -17.96 -1.79
N GLY A 24 -5.26 -16.72 -1.34
CA GLY A 24 -6.49 -16.20 -0.81
C GLY A 24 -7.33 -15.46 -1.83
N VAL A 25 -8.47 -14.97 -1.37
CA VAL A 25 -9.38 -14.19 -2.18
C VAL A 25 -9.84 -12.96 -1.43
N VAL A 26 -10.15 -11.93 -2.19
CA VAL A 26 -10.79 -10.70 -1.70
C VAL A 26 -12.07 -10.52 -2.49
N LEU A 27 -13.16 -10.36 -1.78
CA LEU A 27 -14.45 -10.03 -2.39
C LEU A 27 -14.80 -8.59 -2.05
N PHE A 28 -15.27 -7.86 -3.04
CA PHE A 28 -15.76 -6.52 -2.79
C PHE A 28 -16.97 -6.23 -3.67
N ASP A 29 -17.77 -5.31 -3.21
CA ASP A 29 -18.91 -4.78 -3.94
C ASP A 29 -18.87 -3.27 -3.76
N LYS A 30 -18.77 -2.55 -4.88
CA LYS A 30 -18.64 -1.10 -4.90
C LYS A 30 -17.41 -0.68 -4.09
N ASP A 31 -17.61 0.02 -2.99
CA ASP A 31 -16.53 0.53 -2.14
C ASP A 31 -16.34 -0.26 -0.86
N ARG A 32 -16.93 -1.46 -0.77
CA ARG A 32 -16.89 -2.28 0.45
C ARG A 32 -16.25 -3.61 0.20
N VAL A 33 -15.30 -3.95 1.05
CA VAL A 33 -14.73 -5.30 1.09
C VAL A 33 -15.67 -6.17 1.92
N GLN A 34 -16.07 -7.31 1.34
CA GLN A 34 -17.03 -8.20 1.98
C GLN A 34 -16.40 -9.43 2.57
N PHE A 35 -15.26 -9.85 2.02
CA PHE A 35 -14.62 -11.08 2.47
C PHE A 35 -13.14 -11.05 2.12
N VAL A 36 -12.30 -11.48 3.04
CA VAL A 36 -10.89 -11.72 2.81
C VAL A 36 -10.54 -13.04 3.48
N GLY A 37 -10.01 -13.97 2.73
CA GLY A 37 -9.65 -15.28 3.27
C GLY A 37 -9.50 -16.31 2.17
N LYS A 38 -9.72 -17.56 2.54
CA LYS A 38 -9.66 -18.68 1.62
C LYS A 38 -11.04 -19.30 1.45
N ASP A 39 -11.21 -20.03 0.36
CA ASP A 39 -12.33 -20.95 0.19
C ASP A 39 -13.69 -20.28 0.30
N TYR A 40 -13.84 -19.18 -0.38
CA TYR A 40 -15.15 -18.53 -0.44
C TYR A 40 -16.13 -19.39 -1.23
N GLN A 41 -17.26 -19.68 -0.62
CA GLN A 41 -18.25 -20.59 -1.19
C GLN A 41 -19.44 -19.89 -1.84
N GLY A 42 -19.53 -18.60 -1.74
CA GLY A 42 -20.64 -17.86 -2.33
C GLY A 42 -20.48 -17.64 -3.83
N SER A 43 -21.51 -17.08 -4.43
CA SER A 43 -21.47 -16.71 -5.84
C SER A 43 -20.84 -15.33 -6.01
N VAL A 44 -20.24 -15.11 -7.17
CA VAL A 44 -19.65 -13.83 -7.52
C VAL A 44 -20.02 -13.50 -8.96
N ASP A 45 -20.06 -12.20 -9.26
CA ASP A 45 -20.41 -11.74 -10.60
C ASP A 45 -19.20 -11.66 -11.52
N ARG A 46 -18.04 -11.39 -10.92
CA ARG A 46 -16.81 -11.20 -11.68
C ARG A 46 -15.63 -11.78 -10.92
N LYS A 47 -14.71 -12.40 -11.64
CA LYS A 47 -13.47 -12.92 -11.06
C LYS A 47 -12.28 -12.28 -11.73
N VAL A 48 -11.28 -11.91 -10.93
CA VAL A 48 -10.01 -11.40 -11.40
C VAL A 48 -8.93 -12.39 -10.98
N ASP A 49 -8.17 -12.88 -11.94
CA ASP A 49 -7.07 -13.79 -11.68
C ASP A 49 -5.79 -12.98 -11.40
N ALA A 50 -5.40 -12.96 -10.16
CA ALA A 50 -4.18 -12.29 -9.71
C ALA A 50 -3.29 -13.27 -8.94
N ARG A 51 -3.31 -14.55 -9.32
CA ARG A 51 -2.60 -15.59 -8.56
C ARG A 51 -1.08 -15.47 -8.66
N SER A 52 -0.57 -14.71 -9.60
CA SER A 52 0.85 -14.39 -9.64
C SER A 52 1.21 -13.08 -8.95
N CYS A 53 0.27 -12.49 -8.24
CA CYS A 53 0.42 -11.17 -7.64
C CYS A 53 0.24 -11.23 -6.13
N LEU A 54 0.78 -10.21 -5.48
CA LEU A 54 0.43 -9.86 -4.12
C LEU A 54 -0.70 -8.84 -4.19
N VAL A 55 -1.78 -9.11 -3.47
CA VAL A 55 -2.92 -8.20 -3.39
C VAL A 55 -2.92 -7.54 -2.03
N SER A 56 -2.92 -6.24 -1.99
CA SER A 56 -2.90 -5.47 -0.76
C SER A 56 -3.87 -4.31 -0.84
N PRO A 57 -4.26 -3.72 0.30
CA PRO A 57 -4.95 -2.44 0.28
C PRO A 57 -4.09 -1.39 -0.39
N GLY A 58 -4.73 -0.34 -0.90
CA GLY A 58 -3.99 0.80 -1.41
C GLY A 58 -3.17 1.45 -0.32
N PHE A 59 -2.07 2.07 -0.70
CA PHE A 59 -1.19 2.70 0.27
C PHE A 59 -1.81 4.01 0.77
N ILE A 60 -1.64 4.27 2.05
CA ILE A 60 -2.03 5.52 2.66
C ILE A 60 -0.76 6.18 3.17
N ASP A 61 -0.43 7.32 2.60
CA ASP A 61 0.77 8.05 2.96
C ASP A 61 0.35 9.38 3.56
N THR A 62 0.66 9.58 4.82
CA THR A 62 0.29 10.78 5.55
C THR A 62 1.34 11.87 5.43
N HIS A 63 2.46 11.58 4.81
CA HIS A 63 3.54 12.56 4.62
C HIS A 63 4.33 12.18 3.37
N PHE A 64 4.13 12.92 2.31
CA PHE A 64 4.74 12.59 1.02
C PHE A 64 5.29 13.85 0.35
N HIS A 65 6.50 13.73 -0.18
CA HIS A 65 7.17 14.80 -0.92
C HIS A 65 7.50 14.30 -2.31
N SER A 66 6.65 14.61 -3.28
CA SER A 66 6.97 14.26 -4.66
C SER A 66 8.11 15.17 -5.14
N GLY A 67 9.10 14.64 -5.74
CA GLY A 67 10.29 15.39 -6.12
C GLY A 67 11.41 15.30 -5.13
N SER A 68 11.16 14.80 -3.92
CA SER A 68 12.22 14.47 -2.97
C SER A 68 12.79 13.10 -3.30
N ASN A 69 14.06 12.92 -2.98
CA ASN A 69 14.70 11.64 -3.19
C ASN A 69 15.59 11.31 -2.00
N ALA A 70 16.26 10.16 -2.07
CA ALA A 70 17.05 9.69 -0.95
C ALA A 70 18.18 10.64 -0.58
N THR A 71 18.74 11.35 -1.55
CA THR A 71 19.84 12.28 -1.26
C THR A 71 19.38 13.48 -0.46
N ASP A 72 18.10 13.84 -0.54
CA ASP A 72 17.55 14.92 0.26
C ASP A 72 17.56 14.58 1.75
N TYR A 73 17.55 13.33 2.07
CA TYR A 73 17.49 12.85 3.45
C TYR A 73 18.81 12.26 3.94
N LEU A 74 19.78 12.13 3.05
CA LEU A 74 21.09 11.62 3.40
C LEU A 74 22.04 12.73 3.81
N LEU A 75 21.50 13.88 4.17
CA LEU A 75 22.29 15.01 4.62
C LEU A 75 22.86 14.70 5.98
N ASN A 76 24.15 14.56 6.00
CA ASN A 76 24.82 14.10 7.20
C ASN A 76 26.02 15.02 7.48
N GLU A 77 25.70 16.27 7.73
CA GLU A 77 26.69 17.32 7.96
C GLU A 77 26.46 17.93 9.34
N PRO A 78 26.76 17.19 10.42
CA PRO A 78 26.47 17.67 11.76
C PRO A 78 27.22 18.94 12.13
N ASP A 79 28.33 19.22 11.47
CA ASP A 79 29.11 20.45 11.68
C ASP A 79 28.62 21.62 10.83
N LYS A 80 27.53 21.43 10.12
CA LYS A 80 26.92 22.50 9.31
C LYS A 80 25.44 22.63 9.69
N PRO A 81 25.16 23.21 10.84
CA PRO A 81 23.80 23.29 11.32
C PRO A 81 22.88 24.11 10.41
N ASP A 82 23.43 25.06 9.67
CA ASP A 82 22.62 25.84 8.75
C ASP A 82 21.98 24.98 7.66
N PHE A 83 22.63 23.89 7.33
CA PHE A 83 22.10 22.97 6.34
C PHE A 83 20.84 22.30 6.85
N PHE A 84 20.82 21.94 8.12
CA PHE A 84 19.64 21.33 8.72
C PHE A 84 18.56 22.37 9.03
N ALA A 85 18.96 23.61 9.21
CA ALA A 85 18.01 24.67 9.43
C ALA A 85 17.24 25.03 8.16
N SER A 86 17.82 24.73 7.02
CA SER A 86 17.14 24.95 5.74
C SER A 86 16.17 23.81 5.49
N ASN A 87 15.00 24.20 5.07
CA ASN A 87 14.01 23.19 4.78
C ASN A 87 14.16 22.69 3.34
N TYR A 88 13.39 21.72 3.03
CA TYR A 88 13.31 21.10 1.73
C TYR A 88 13.12 22.13 0.61
N LEU A 89 12.32 23.16 0.85
CA LEU A 89 12.02 24.14 -0.18
C LEU A 89 13.23 25.00 -0.51
N SER A 90 14.18 25.11 0.41
CA SER A 90 15.40 25.88 0.17
C SER A 90 16.42 25.10 -0.64
N HIS A 91 16.46 23.79 -0.48
CA HIS A 91 17.47 22.92 -1.09
C HIS A 91 16.90 21.97 -2.10
N GLY A 92 15.67 21.56 -1.89
CA GLY A 92 15.01 20.68 -2.83
C GLY A 92 14.86 21.40 -4.15
N GLY A 93 15.16 20.71 -5.18
CA GLY A 93 14.94 21.26 -6.50
C GLY A 93 13.47 21.49 -6.76
N PRO A 94 13.17 22.17 -7.82
CA PRO A 94 11.78 22.25 -8.26
C PRO A 94 11.26 20.88 -8.58
N LEU A 95 10.03 20.75 -8.38
CA LEU A 95 9.34 19.50 -8.66
C LEU A 95 9.15 19.30 -10.15
#